data_953a82c0be3624902d1d0ace669bef75
#
_entry.id   953a82c0be3624902d1d0ace669bef75
#
_cell.length_a   1.000
_cell.length_b   1.000
_cell.length_c   1.000
_cell.angle_alpha   90.00
_cell.angle_beta   90.00
_cell.angle_gamma   90.00
#
_symmetry.space_group_name_H-M   'P 1'
#
loop_
_entity.id
_entity.type
_entity.pdbx_description
1 polymer ?
#
loop_
_entity_poly.entity_id
_entity_poly.type
_entity_poly.pdbx_seq_one_letter_code
_entity_poly.pdbx_strand_id
1 'polypeptide(L)'
;MPGMPQKVIYPLMEQQYADEEKDLLEDEPLDSKTYDMENLKNKICELLDREKLYLNPEIRVSDIADRLFTNKNYVAQAIKSRMGKNFCQLIHYYRIKEAIRVYALNPDIQMNELAHRVGFNSMTTFNGAFSRNTGYTPAEWCKEYRRKNMDDYDS
;
A
#
# COMPACT_ATOMS: atom_id res chain seq x y z
N MET A 1 15.02 -6.05 5.19
CA MET A 1 15.85 -4.83 5.25
C MET A 1 16.22 -4.51 6.68
N PRO A 2 17.48 -4.15 6.94
CA PRO A 2 17.88 -3.82 8.31
C PRO A 2 17.08 -2.62 8.79
N GLY A 3 16.46 -2.78 9.95
CA GLY A 3 15.47 -1.87 10.42
C GLY A 3 15.98 -0.51 10.82
N MET A 4 15.58 0.51 10.10
CA MET A 4 15.53 1.83 10.65
C MET A 4 14.34 1.92 11.60
N PRO A 5 14.44 2.66 12.72
CA PRO A 5 13.30 2.79 13.61
C PRO A 5 12.14 3.45 12.88
N GLN A 6 11.05 2.74 12.84
CA GLN A 6 9.87 3.19 12.11
C GLN A 6 9.01 4.07 13.00
N LYS A 7 9.32 5.36 13.03
CA LYS A 7 8.37 6.34 13.52
C LYS A 7 7.74 7.01 12.32
N VAL A 8 6.56 6.58 11.97
CA VAL A 8 5.81 7.20 10.90
C VAL A 8 4.74 8.09 11.51
N ILE A 9 4.81 9.37 11.18
CA ILE A 9 3.75 10.31 11.49
C ILE A 9 2.76 10.25 10.33
N TYR A 10 1.56 9.77 10.60
CA TYR A 10 0.53 9.64 9.58
C TYR A 10 -0.15 10.98 9.35
N PRO A 11 -0.14 11.49 8.10
CA PRO A 11 -0.92 12.68 7.77
C PRO A 11 -2.42 12.38 7.76
N LEU A 12 -3.23 13.44 7.66
CA LEU A 12 -4.69 13.42 7.76
C LEU A 12 -5.38 12.39 6.85
N MET A 13 -4.79 12.08 5.69
CA MET A 13 -5.38 11.12 4.76
C MET A 13 -5.38 9.69 5.29
N GLU A 14 -4.34 9.30 6.01
CA GLU A 14 -4.30 7.97 6.64
C GLU A 14 -5.32 7.87 7.77
N GLN A 15 -5.54 8.96 8.48
CA GLN A 15 -6.57 9.03 9.51
C GLN A 15 -7.95 8.82 8.89
N GLN A 16 -8.21 9.37 7.72
CA GLN A 16 -9.47 9.19 7.02
C GLN A 16 -9.75 7.72 6.68
N TYR A 17 -8.75 6.99 6.19
CA TYR A 17 -8.88 5.56 5.93
C TYR A 17 -9.05 4.76 7.22
N ALA A 18 -8.34 5.12 8.27
CA ALA A 18 -8.47 4.46 9.57
C ALA A 18 -9.86 4.65 10.14
N ASP A 19 -10.43 5.86 10.02
CA ASP A 19 -11.79 6.16 10.49
C ASP A 19 -12.82 5.40 9.66
N GLU A 20 -12.69 5.33 8.35
CA GLU A 20 -13.57 4.56 7.47
C GLU A 20 -13.57 3.08 7.87
N GLU A 21 -12.39 2.51 8.10
CA GLU A 21 -12.27 1.09 8.48
C GLU A 21 -12.84 0.84 9.89
N LYS A 22 -12.64 1.76 10.82
CA LYS A 22 -13.20 1.67 12.15
C LYS A 22 -14.72 1.63 12.11
N ASP A 23 -15.33 2.51 11.31
CA ASP A 23 -16.77 2.54 11.11
C ASP A 23 -17.29 1.22 10.54
N LEU A 24 -16.56 0.64 9.59
CA LEU A 24 -16.91 -0.64 8.98
C LEU A 24 -16.89 -1.79 9.98
N LEU A 25 -15.92 -1.79 10.90
CA LEU A 25 -15.77 -2.85 11.89
C LEU A 25 -16.78 -2.75 13.03
N GLU A 26 -17.36 -1.56 13.26
CA GLU A 26 -18.36 -1.34 14.32
C GLU A 26 -19.77 -1.72 13.88
N ASP A 27 -20.04 -1.79 12.56
CA ASP A 27 -21.42 -1.89 12.07
C ASP A 27 -22.04 -3.29 12.14
N GLU A 28 -21.26 -4.38 12.01
CA GLU A 28 -21.82 -5.73 12.23
C GLU A 28 -20.70 -6.75 12.54
N PRO A 29 -20.92 -7.63 13.55
CA PRO A 29 -20.01 -8.76 13.74
C PRO A 29 -20.16 -9.75 12.58
N LEU A 30 -19.11 -9.88 11.79
CA LEU A 30 -19.09 -10.84 10.71
C LEU A 30 -18.84 -12.24 11.24
N ASP A 31 -19.68 -13.19 10.85
CA ASP A 31 -19.44 -14.58 11.14
C ASP A 31 -18.31 -15.12 10.26
N SER A 32 -17.08 -15.04 10.75
CA SER A 32 -15.89 -15.48 10.03
C SER A 32 -15.86 -16.99 9.81
N LYS A 33 -16.77 -17.75 10.42
CA LYS A 33 -16.84 -19.20 10.26
C LYS A 33 -17.54 -19.63 8.96
N THR A 34 -18.38 -18.77 8.40
CA THR A 34 -19.16 -19.10 7.21
C THR A 34 -18.58 -18.51 5.94
N TYR A 35 -17.53 -17.66 6.04
CA TYR A 35 -16.92 -17.03 4.88
C TYR A 35 -15.43 -17.37 4.81
N ASP A 36 -14.99 -17.82 3.65
CA ASP A 36 -13.58 -18.17 3.45
C ASP A 36 -12.74 -16.91 3.27
N MET A 37 -12.20 -16.42 4.38
CA MET A 37 -11.37 -15.22 4.41
C MET A 37 -10.05 -15.39 3.67
N GLU A 38 -9.48 -16.58 3.70
CA GLU A 38 -8.25 -16.86 2.95
C GLU A 38 -8.47 -16.77 1.45
N ASN A 39 -9.55 -17.33 0.96
CA ASN A 39 -9.93 -17.24 -0.45
C ASN A 39 -10.20 -15.79 -0.84
N LEU A 40 -10.90 -15.04 0.00
CA LEU A 40 -11.17 -13.63 -0.26
C LEU A 40 -9.87 -12.81 -0.28
N LYS A 41 -8.96 -13.05 0.66
CA LYS A 41 -7.64 -12.42 0.67
C LYS A 41 -6.92 -12.67 -0.66
N ASN A 42 -6.91 -13.91 -1.12
CA ASN A 42 -6.24 -14.27 -2.38
C ASN A 42 -6.87 -13.54 -3.57
N LYS A 43 -8.18 -13.42 -3.60
CA LYS A 43 -8.88 -12.68 -4.65
C LYS A 43 -8.58 -11.18 -4.61
N ILE A 44 -8.45 -10.62 -3.42
CA ILE A 44 -8.07 -9.21 -3.23
C ILE A 44 -6.68 -8.97 -3.80
N CYS A 45 -5.72 -9.79 -3.43
CA CYS A 45 -4.34 -9.67 -3.89
C CYS A 45 -4.24 -9.84 -5.40
N GLU A 46 -4.92 -10.84 -5.95
CA GLU A 46 -4.95 -11.05 -7.39
C GLU A 46 -5.53 -9.86 -8.14
N LEU A 47 -6.62 -9.30 -7.63
CA LEU A 47 -7.25 -8.13 -8.23
C LEU A 47 -6.31 -6.92 -8.22
N LEU A 48 -5.64 -6.67 -7.10
CA LEU A 48 -4.69 -5.56 -6.98
C LEU A 48 -3.49 -5.75 -7.90
N ASP A 49 -2.96 -6.96 -8.00
CA ASP A 49 -1.84 -7.25 -8.89
C ASP A 49 -2.21 -7.08 -10.36
N ARG A 50 -3.39 -7.54 -10.75
CA ARG A 50 -3.82 -7.54 -12.14
C ARG A 50 -4.32 -6.18 -12.62
N GLU A 51 -5.17 -5.54 -11.84
CA GLU A 51 -5.84 -4.30 -12.26
C GLU A 51 -5.21 -3.03 -11.71
N LYS A 52 -4.32 -3.16 -10.75
CA LYS A 52 -3.58 -2.03 -10.15
C LYS A 52 -4.50 -0.89 -9.69
N LEU A 53 -5.62 -1.26 -9.05
CA LEU A 53 -6.60 -0.28 -8.57
C LEU A 53 -6.00 0.71 -7.57
N TYR A 54 -4.90 0.33 -6.91
CA TYR A 54 -4.19 1.20 -5.96
C TYR A 54 -3.59 2.45 -6.61
N LEU A 55 -3.46 2.47 -7.94
CA LEU A 55 -2.97 3.67 -8.66
C LEU A 55 -4.00 4.80 -8.65
N ASN A 56 -5.26 4.48 -8.40
CA ASN A 56 -6.28 5.50 -8.20
C ASN A 56 -6.09 6.14 -6.82
N PRO A 57 -5.82 7.45 -6.76
CA PRO A 57 -5.60 8.10 -5.46
C PRO A 57 -6.82 8.10 -4.55
N GLU A 58 -8.01 7.90 -5.12
CA GLU A 58 -9.26 7.90 -4.37
C GLU A 58 -9.85 6.50 -4.17
N ILE A 59 -9.03 5.45 -4.28
CA ILE A 59 -9.48 4.07 -4.11
C ILE A 59 -10.10 3.86 -2.73
N ARG A 60 -11.20 3.12 -2.67
CA ARG A 60 -11.91 2.81 -1.43
C ARG A 60 -12.15 1.31 -1.30
N VAL A 61 -12.38 0.88 -0.07
CA VAL A 61 -12.72 -0.52 0.21
C VAL A 61 -13.92 -0.98 -0.62
N SER A 62 -14.92 -0.11 -0.78
CA SER A 62 -16.12 -0.42 -1.56
C SER A 62 -15.81 -0.72 -3.02
N ASP A 63 -14.81 -0.08 -3.61
CA ASP A 63 -14.43 -0.34 -4.99
C ASP A 63 -13.94 -1.78 -5.17
N ILE A 64 -13.15 -2.26 -4.22
CA ILE A 64 -12.68 -3.65 -4.24
C ILE A 64 -13.83 -4.62 -3.99
N ALA A 65 -14.69 -4.31 -3.03
CA ALA A 65 -15.86 -5.15 -2.71
C ALA A 65 -16.78 -5.29 -3.92
N ASP A 66 -17.04 -4.19 -4.63
CA ASP A 66 -17.88 -4.20 -5.82
C ASP A 66 -17.29 -5.07 -6.94
N ARG A 67 -15.98 -4.98 -7.13
CA ARG A 67 -15.27 -5.79 -8.14
C ARG A 67 -15.29 -7.28 -7.81
N LEU A 68 -15.34 -7.63 -6.54
CA LEU A 68 -15.34 -9.03 -6.10
C LEU A 68 -16.72 -9.55 -5.72
N PHE A 69 -17.78 -8.77 -5.98
CA PHE A 69 -19.16 -9.14 -5.71
C PHE A 69 -19.38 -9.53 -4.24
N THR A 70 -18.79 -8.76 -3.33
CA THR A 70 -18.92 -8.95 -1.89
C THR A 70 -19.19 -7.60 -1.22
N ASN A 71 -19.13 -7.54 0.10
CA ASN A 71 -19.28 -6.27 0.80
C ASN A 71 -17.97 -5.82 1.43
N LYS A 72 -17.92 -4.53 1.73
CA LYS A 72 -16.71 -3.89 2.25
C LYS A 72 -16.29 -4.40 3.62
N ASN A 73 -17.24 -4.87 4.45
CA ASN A 73 -16.90 -5.44 5.76
C ASN A 73 -16.11 -6.74 5.62
N TYR A 74 -16.50 -7.60 4.70
CA TYR A 74 -15.74 -8.83 4.42
C TYR A 74 -14.35 -8.52 3.88
N VAL A 75 -14.25 -7.54 2.98
CA VAL A 75 -12.94 -7.15 2.44
C VAL A 75 -12.03 -6.63 3.56
N ALA A 76 -12.51 -5.70 4.38
CA ALA A 76 -11.73 -5.15 5.48
C ALA A 76 -11.31 -6.25 6.47
N GLN A 77 -12.21 -7.17 6.77
CA GLN A 77 -11.93 -8.26 7.70
C GLN A 77 -10.91 -9.27 7.14
N ALA A 78 -10.99 -9.59 5.85
CA ALA A 78 -10.01 -10.47 5.21
C ALA A 78 -8.62 -9.86 5.25
N ILE A 79 -8.50 -8.59 4.96
CA ILE A 79 -7.23 -7.87 5.01
C ILE A 79 -6.68 -7.89 6.43
N LYS A 80 -7.49 -7.58 7.40
CA LYS A 80 -7.06 -7.52 8.80
C LYS A 80 -6.69 -8.89 9.34
N SER A 81 -7.55 -9.89 9.14
CA SER A 81 -7.36 -11.22 9.74
C SER A 81 -6.28 -12.04 9.05
N ARG A 82 -6.08 -11.85 7.75
CA ARG A 82 -5.14 -12.68 6.96
C ARG A 82 -3.84 -11.99 6.61
N MET A 83 -3.79 -10.66 6.68
CA MET A 83 -2.60 -9.89 6.32
C MET A 83 -2.08 -9.03 7.47
N GLY A 84 -2.84 -8.89 8.55
CA GLY A 84 -2.45 -8.04 9.68
C GLY A 84 -2.37 -6.57 9.34
N LYS A 85 -3.09 -6.14 8.32
CA LYS A 85 -3.06 -4.76 7.81
C LYS A 85 -4.46 -4.19 7.76
N ASN A 86 -4.55 -2.86 7.83
CA ASN A 86 -5.77 -2.19 7.42
C ASN A 86 -5.73 -1.91 5.91
N PHE A 87 -6.84 -1.41 5.36
CA PHE A 87 -6.94 -1.12 3.94
C PHE A 87 -5.89 -0.12 3.47
N CYS A 88 -5.70 0.97 4.24
CA CYS A 88 -4.72 1.99 3.91
C CYS A 88 -3.30 1.42 3.82
N GLN A 89 -2.92 0.60 4.81
CA GLN A 89 -1.62 -0.04 4.84
C GLN A 89 -1.41 -0.97 3.64
N LEU A 90 -2.44 -1.71 3.27
CA LEU A 90 -2.37 -2.60 2.10
C LEU A 90 -2.17 -1.80 0.81
N ILE A 91 -2.94 -0.74 0.61
CA ILE A 91 -2.83 0.11 -0.57
C ILE A 91 -1.45 0.78 -0.63
N HIS A 92 -0.96 1.29 0.49
CA HIS A 92 0.38 1.89 0.54
C HIS A 92 1.47 0.87 0.20
N TYR A 93 1.34 -0.34 0.70
CA TYR A 93 2.29 -1.42 0.38
C TYR A 93 2.38 -1.64 -1.13
N TYR A 94 1.24 -1.76 -1.80
CA TYR A 94 1.21 -1.96 -3.26
C TYR A 94 1.75 -0.76 -4.02
N ARG A 95 1.41 0.45 -3.58
CA ARG A 95 1.90 1.68 -4.22
C ARG A 95 3.42 1.82 -4.11
N ILE A 96 3.99 1.51 -2.95
CA ILE A 96 5.44 1.59 -2.77
C ILE A 96 6.15 0.52 -3.58
N LYS A 97 5.60 -0.69 -3.62
CA LYS A 97 6.13 -1.76 -4.47
C LYS A 97 6.15 -1.34 -5.94
N GLU A 98 5.09 -0.71 -6.42
CA GLU A 98 5.03 -0.18 -7.78
C GLU A 98 5.99 0.99 -7.98
N ALA A 99 6.14 1.86 -7.00
CA ALA A 99 7.09 2.97 -7.05
C ALA A 99 8.52 2.47 -7.25
N ILE A 100 8.90 1.44 -6.51
CA ILE A 100 10.22 0.82 -6.66
C ILE A 100 10.41 0.25 -8.06
N ARG A 101 9.39 -0.43 -8.59
CA ARG A 101 9.43 -0.97 -9.95
C ARG A 101 9.59 0.12 -11.00
N VAL A 102 8.80 1.19 -10.89
CA VAL A 102 8.87 2.33 -11.83
C VAL A 102 10.22 3.03 -11.75
N TYR A 103 10.72 3.25 -10.53
CA TYR A 103 12.03 3.85 -10.33
C TYR A 103 13.15 3.01 -10.97
N ALA A 104 13.10 1.70 -10.81
CA ALA A 104 14.11 0.81 -11.39
C ALA A 104 14.12 0.89 -12.91
N LEU A 105 12.96 1.12 -13.54
CA LEU A 105 12.84 1.28 -14.99
C LEU A 105 13.23 2.69 -15.46
N ASN A 106 13.11 3.68 -14.61
CA ASN A 106 13.42 5.08 -14.94
C ASN A 106 14.02 5.79 -13.70
N PRO A 107 15.33 5.58 -13.43
CA PRO A 107 15.96 6.16 -12.24
C PRO A 107 16.07 7.68 -12.26
N ASP A 108 15.79 8.32 -13.39
CA ASP A 108 15.81 9.78 -13.51
C ASP A 108 14.49 10.43 -13.14
N ILE A 109 13.47 9.64 -12.85
CA ILE A 109 12.15 10.18 -12.48
C ILE A 109 12.25 10.99 -11.19
N GLN A 110 11.56 12.14 -11.15
CA GLN A 110 11.50 12.96 -9.96
C GLN A 110 10.57 12.33 -8.92
N MET A 111 10.89 12.52 -7.64
CA MET A 111 10.14 11.87 -6.56
C MET A 111 8.68 12.31 -6.50
N ASN A 112 8.40 13.59 -6.76
CA ASN A 112 7.01 14.08 -6.78
C ASN A 112 6.20 13.45 -7.94
N GLU A 113 6.82 13.29 -9.09
CA GLU A 113 6.19 12.61 -10.22
C GLU A 113 5.97 11.13 -9.91
N LEU A 114 6.96 10.48 -9.32
CA LEU A 114 6.84 9.07 -8.92
C LEU A 114 5.71 8.86 -7.94
N ALA A 115 5.64 9.68 -6.89
CA ALA A 115 4.58 9.62 -5.89
C ALA A 115 3.21 9.76 -6.52
N HIS A 116 3.05 10.74 -7.38
CA HIS A 116 1.77 11.01 -8.06
C HIS A 116 1.38 9.87 -9.00
N ARG A 117 2.35 9.34 -9.74
CA ARG A 117 2.12 8.25 -10.69
C ARG A 117 1.60 6.98 -10.02
N VAL A 118 2.02 6.71 -8.79
CA VAL A 118 1.60 5.49 -8.09
C VAL A 118 0.40 5.74 -7.15
N GLY A 119 -0.22 6.91 -7.23
CA GLY A 119 -1.50 7.17 -6.57
C GLY A 119 -1.46 8.01 -5.32
N PHE A 120 -0.30 8.55 -4.92
CA PHE A 120 -0.23 9.44 -3.75
C PHE A 120 -0.59 10.88 -4.13
N ASN A 121 -1.38 11.52 -3.29
CA ASN A 121 -1.78 12.92 -3.48
C ASN A 121 -0.82 13.91 -2.81
N SER A 122 0.05 13.44 -1.91
CA SER A 122 1.00 14.32 -1.24
C SER A 122 2.35 13.63 -1.03
N MET A 123 3.40 14.44 -1.03
CA MET A 123 4.74 13.95 -0.74
C MET A 123 4.89 13.51 0.70
N THR A 124 4.18 14.13 1.63
CA THR A 124 4.22 13.75 3.04
C THR A 124 3.74 12.31 3.21
N THR A 125 2.60 11.97 2.61
CA THR A 125 2.05 10.62 2.66
C THR A 125 2.98 9.62 1.95
N PHE A 126 3.50 9.98 0.79
CA PHE A 126 4.44 9.14 0.05
C PHE A 126 5.70 8.85 0.87
N ASN A 127 6.31 9.89 1.44
CA ASN A 127 7.53 9.73 2.24
C ASN A 127 7.29 8.83 3.45
N GLY A 128 6.17 9.02 4.15
CA GLY A 128 5.81 8.20 5.30
C GLY A 128 5.58 6.74 4.92
N ALA A 129 4.82 6.50 3.87
CA ALA A 129 4.54 5.15 3.38
C ALA A 129 5.82 4.47 2.90
N PHE A 130 6.68 5.21 2.22
CA PHE A 130 7.95 4.70 1.72
C PHE A 130 8.84 4.25 2.88
N SER A 131 9.01 5.11 3.89
CA SER A 131 9.84 4.80 5.05
C SER A 131 9.30 3.61 5.83
N ARG A 132 7.99 3.54 6.00
CA ARG A 132 7.34 2.44 6.70
C ARG A 132 7.55 1.10 6.01
N ASN A 133 7.47 1.08 4.67
CA ASN A 133 7.55 -0.16 3.90
C ASN A 133 8.98 -0.59 3.56
N THR A 134 9.93 0.34 3.51
CA THR A 134 11.31 0.05 3.12
C THR A 134 12.31 0.20 4.25
N GLY A 135 11.99 0.98 5.29
CA GLY A 135 12.95 1.36 6.34
C GLY A 135 13.85 2.52 5.95
N TYR A 136 13.67 3.11 4.77
CA TYR A 136 14.46 4.24 4.28
C TYR A 136 13.57 5.37 3.81
N THR A 137 14.07 6.60 3.88
CA THR A 137 13.42 7.69 3.14
C THR A 137 13.62 7.45 1.64
N PRO A 138 12.76 8.01 0.77
CA PRO A 138 12.97 7.87 -0.67
C PRO A 138 14.35 8.32 -1.13
N ALA A 139 14.88 9.43 -0.58
CA ALA A 139 16.20 9.94 -0.95
C ALA A 139 17.31 8.95 -0.54
N GLU A 140 17.24 8.41 0.67
CA GLU A 140 18.20 7.41 1.15
C GLU A 140 18.16 6.14 0.31
N TRP A 141 16.95 5.68 -0.01
CA TRP A 141 16.75 4.48 -0.81
C TRP A 141 17.33 4.64 -2.22
N CYS A 142 17.07 5.77 -2.85
CA CYS A 142 17.59 6.06 -4.18
C CYS A 142 19.11 6.12 -4.19
N LYS A 143 19.70 6.72 -3.16
CA LYS A 143 21.15 6.78 -3.01
C LYS A 143 21.77 5.38 -2.90
N GLU A 144 21.17 4.51 -2.07
CA GLU A 144 21.62 3.13 -1.94
C GLU A 144 21.45 2.32 -3.21
N TYR A 145 20.34 2.52 -3.91
CA TYR A 145 20.06 1.86 -5.17
C TYR A 145 21.11 2.22 -6.22
N ARG A 146 21.44 3.50 -6.36
CA ARG A 146 22.45 3.98 -7.30
C ARG A 146 23.85 3.45 -6.95
N ARG A 147 24.18 3.45 -5.66
CA ARG A 147 25.46 2.93 -5.19
C ARG A 147 25.62 1.46 -5.57
N LYS A 148 24.63 0.63 -5.29
CA LYS A 148 24.66 -0.80 -5.61
C LYS A 148 24.76 -1.07 -7.11
N ASN A 149 24.02 -0.31 -7.91
CA ASN A 149 24.03 -0.51 -9.36
C ASN A 149 25.32 0.00 -10.01
N MET A 150 25.95 1.03 -9.47
CA MET A 150 27.25 1.50 -9.95
C MET A 150 28.36 0.52 -9.60
N ASP A 151 28.33 -0.07 -8.41
CA ASP A 151 29.29 -1.10 -8.00
C ASP A 151 29.21 -2.33 -8.91
N ASP A 152 28.02 -2.69 -9.38
CA ASP A 152 27.83 -3.79 -10.31
C ASP A 152 28.39 -3.49 -11.70
N TYR A 153 28.47 -2.22 -12.09
CA TYR A 153 29.06 -1.81 -13.37
C TYR A 153 30.59 -1.76 -13.34
N ASP A 154 31.18 -1.53 -12.17
CA ASP A 154 32.64 -1.39 -11.99
C ASP A 154 33.32 -2.72 -11.66
N SER A 155 32.57 -3.80 -11.53
CA SER A 155 33.14 -5.12 -11.24
C SER A 155 33.39 -5.95 -12.49
#